data_de93038d9a039727ff5983ca35dbbc5f
#
_entry.id   de93038d9a039727ff5983ca35dbbc5f
#
_cell.length_a   1.000
_cell.length_b   1.000
_cell.length_c   1.000
_cell.angle_alpha   90.00
_cell.angle_beta   90.00
_cell.angle_gamma   90.00
#
_symmetry.space_group_name_H-M   'P 1'
#
loop_
_entity.id
_entity.type
_entity.pdbx_description
1 polymer ?
#
loop_
_entity_poly.entity_id
_entity_poly.type
_entity_poly.pdbx_seq_one_letter_code
_entity_poly.pdbx_strand_id
1 'polypeptide(L)'
;MCEIRLTEKDDIRIIVDLLNKVTLNLHEKNINQWKYPWHFEEINIEIKNRNVYVITIDKLIVGTFSLKDMDINEGVHISNPNSLYFYRIAVLPEYQGKNIGIKAINYALEVSRNLKRTLYLDCWAGNIKLKSFYSKAGFNYCGDFKEEDYRISVFKYL
;
A
#
# COMPACT_ATOMS: atom_id res chain seq x y z
N MET A 1 -21.73 -1.11 -1.11
CA MET A 1 -20.92 -1.77 -2.14
C MET A 1 -19.51 -1.20 -2.17
N CYS A 2 -18.52 -2.05 -2.27
CA CYS A 2 -17.12 -1.65 -2.22
C CYS A 2 -16.59 -1.40 -3.64
N GLU A 3 -16.06 -0.20 -3.87
CA GLU A 3 -15.52 0.19 -5.17
C GLU A 3 -14.10 0.74 -5.01
N ILE A 4 -13.32 0.63 -6.07
CA ILE A 4 -11.95 1.16 -6.13
C ILE A 4 -11.87 2.11 -7.33
N ARG A 5 -11.33 3.29 -7.10
CA ARG A 5 -11.12 4.28 -8.16
C ARG A 5 -9.83 5.08 -7.94
N LEU A 6 -9.34 5.70 -9.00
CA LEU A 6 -8.27 6.67 -8.86
C LEU A 6 -8.75 7.86 -8.03
N THR A 7 -7.83 8.47 -7.30
CA THR A 7 -8.13 9.68 -6.53
C THR A 7 -8.40 10.86 -7.44
N GLU A 8 -9.23 11.75 -6.95
CA GLU A 8 -9.44 13.07 -7.52
C GLU A 8 -8.76 14.09 -6.62
N LYS A 9 -8.51 15.27 -7.17
CA LYS A 9 -7.80 16.34 -6.45
C LYS A 9 -8.44 16.67 -5.10
N ASP A 10 -9.76 16.63 -5.03
CA ASP A 10 -10.50 16.99 -3.81
C ASP A 10 -10.44 15.93 -2.72
N ASP A 11 -9.94 14.74 -3.03
CA ASP A 11 -9.82 13.64 -2.06
C ASP A 11 -8.64 13.81 -1.10
N ILE A 12 -7.72 14.71 -1.39
CA ILE A 12 -6.42 14.77 -0.68
C ILE A 12 -6.58 14.93 0.83
N ARG A 13 -7.47 15.79 1.29
CA ARG A 13 -7.65 16.01 2.73
C ARG A 13 -8.12 14.73 3.42
N ILE A 14 -9.07 14.05 2.81
CA ILE A 14 -9.62 12.81 3.35
C ILE A 14 -8.53 11.73 3.40
N ILE A 15 -7.72 11.64 2.37
CA ILE A 15 -6.63 10.66 2.31
C ILE A 15 -5.58 10.92 3.39
N VAL A 16 -5.15 12.17 3.55
CA VAL A 16 -4.17 12.54 4.57
C VAL A 16 -4.72 12.25 5.98
N ASP A 17 -5.97 12.62 6.24
CA ASP A 17 -6.62 12.35 7.51
C ASP A 17 -6.72 10.84 7.78
N LEU A 18 -7.07 10.07 6.76
CA LEU A 18 -7.15 8.61 6.85
C LEU A 18 -5.78 7.99 7.17
N LEU A 19 -4.75 8.41 6.45
CA LEU A 19 -3.39 7.92 6.68
C LEU A 19 -2.90 8.26 8.09
N ASN A 20 -3.17 9.46 8.56
CA ASN A 20 -2.82 9.86 9.92
C ASN A 20 -3.52 9.00 10.96
N LYS A 21 -4.81 8.77 10.78
CA LYS A 21 -5.61 7.97 11.69
C LYS A 21 -5.11 6.52 11.76
N VAL A 22 -4.85 5.93 10.61
CA VAL A 22 -4.34 4.56 10.54
C VAL A 22 -2.95 4.46 11.16
N THR A 23 -2.09 5.44 10.88
CA THR A 23 -0.73 5.46 11.42
C THR A 23 -0.73 5.53 12.95
N LEU A 24 -1.55 6.40 13.54
CA LEU A 24 -1.67 6.48 14.99
C LEU A 24 -2.21 5.18 15.59
N ASN A 25 -3.17 4.56 14.92
CA ASN A 25 -3.71 3.26 15.36
C ASN A 25 -2.63 2.17 15.36
N LEU A 26 -1.77 2.16 14.35
CA LEU A 26 -0.64 1.23 14.28
C LEU A 26 0.36 1.48 15.42
N HIS A 27 0.69 2.74 15.67
CA HIS A 27 1.62 3.09 16.74
C HIS A 27 1.11 2.70 18.13
N GLU A 28 -0.20 2.81 18.36
CA GLU A 28 -0.82 2.33 19.61
C GLU A 28 -0.64 0.82 19.81
N LYS A 29 -0.50 0.08 18.72
CA LYS A 29 -0.27 -1.36 18.75
C LYS A 29 1.22 -1.72 18.70
N ASN A 30 2.09 -0.74 18.87
CA ASN A 30 3.55 -0.90 18.80
C ASN A 30 4.05 -1.35 17.43
N ILE A 31 3.29 -1.03 16.37
CA ILE A 31 3.69 -1.28 14.99
C ILE A 31 4.26 0.03 14.44
N ASN A 32 5.57 0.11 14.28
CA ASN A 32 6.28 1.33 13.88
C ASN A 32 6.37 1.47 12.37
N GLN A 33 5.30 1.15 11.68
CA GLN A 33 5.19 1.36 10.26
C GLN A 33 4.74 2.81 10.02
N TRP A 34 5.43 3.49 9.14
CA TRP A 34 5.18 4.88 8.77
C TRP A 34 5.47 5.90 9.87
N LYS A 35 5.78 7.12 9.45
CA LYS A 35 5.98 8.27 10.34
C LYS A 35 4.72 9.12 10.39
N TYR A 36 4.49 9.76 11.50
CA TYR A 36 3.35 10.66 11.72
C TYR A 36 3.88 12.07 12.01
N PRO A 37 3.25 13.12 11.49
CA PRO A 37 2.10 13.14 10.58
C PRO A 37 2.49 13.04 9.11
N TRP A 38 1.51 12.71 8.27
CA TRP A 38 1.68 12.72 6.82
C TRP A 38 1.62 14.15 6.30
N HIS A 39 2.39 14.43 5.25
CA HIS A 39 2.46 15.77 4.66
C HIS A 39 1.63 15.85 3.38
N PHE A 40 0.87 16.94 3.27
CA PHE A 40 0.01 17.22 2.12
C PHE A 40 0.78 17.16 0.80
N GLU A 41 1.95 17.82 0.76
CA GLU A 41 2.72 17.92 -0.47
C GLU A 41 3.18 16.55 -1.00
N GLU A 42 3.57 15.67 -0.11
CA GLU A 42 4.00 14.32 -0.47
C GLU A 42 2.86 13.56 -1.14
N ILE A 43 1.69 13.59 -0.54
CA ILE A 43 0.51 12.88 -1.08
C ILE A 43 0.00 13.56 -2.35
N ASN A 44 0.04 14.89 -2.39
CA ASN A 44 -0.41 15.65 -3.55
C ASN A 44 0.40 15.31 -4.81
N ILE A 45 1.71 15.17 -4.66
CA ILE A 45 2.59 14.78 -5.77
C ILE A 45 2.19 13.40 -6.29
N GLU A 46 1.93 12.45 -5.41
CA GLU A 46 1.55 11.10 -5.82
C GLU A 46 0.17 11.05 -6.46
N ILE A 47 -0.76 11.87 -6.01
CA ILE A 47 -2.07 12.00 -6.64
C ILE A 47 -1.92 12.55 -8.07
N LYS A 48 -1.10 13.58 -8.25
CA LYS A 48 -0.83 14.14 -9.57
C LYS A 48 -0.19 13.13 -10.52
N ASN A 49 0.63 12.23 -9.98
CA ASN A 49 1.26 11.15 -10.75
C ASN A 49 0.32 9.98 -11.01
N ARG A 50 -0.94 10.06 -10.55
CA ARG A 50 -1.97 9.04 -10.74
C ARG A 50 -1.59 7.70 -10.10
N ASN A 51 -0.90 7.76 -8.96
CA ASN A 51 -0.46 6.57 -8.23
C ASN A 51 -1.41 6.16 -7.10
N VAL A 52 -2.27 7.07 -6.65
CA VAL A 52 -3.08 6.87 -5.44
C VAL A 52 -4.52 6.50 -5.79
N TYR A 53 -4.99 5.44 -5.16
CA TYR A 53 -6.36 4.94 -5.31
C TYR A 53 -7.10 5.04 -4.00
N VAL A 54 -8.41 5.16 -4.06
CA VAL A 54 -9.27 5.10 -2.87
C VAL A 54 -10.21 3.91 -2.98
N ILE A 55 -10.53 3.38 -1.80
CA ILE A 55 -11.51 2.30 -1.65
C ILE A 55 -12.74 2.93 -0.99
N THR A 56 -13.90 2.79 -1.61
CA THR A 56 -15.12 3.41 -1.11
C THR A 56 -16.17 2.35 -0.80
N ILE A 57 -16.98 2.63 0.22
CA ILE A 57 -18.20 1.88 0.51
C ILE A 57 -19.33 2.90 0.53
N ASP A 58 -20.33 2.72 -0.35
CA ASP A 58 -21.43 3.65 -0.50
C ASP A 58 -20.93 5.10 -0.64
N LYS A 59 -19.89 5.29 -1.45
CA LYS A 59 -19.25 6.56 -1.77
C LYS A 59 -18.41 7.17 -0.64
N LEU A 60 -18.34 6.51 0.52
CA LEU A 60 -17.45 6.95 1.60
C LEU A 60 -16.07 6.33 1.42
N ILE A 61 -15.04 7.15 1.50
CA ILE A 61 -13.66 6.67 1.43
C ILE A 61 -13.30 5.99 2.76
N VAL A 62 -13.04 4.68 2.69
CA VAL A 62 -12.72 3.87 3.87
C VAL A 62 -11.30 3.32 3.82
N GLY A 63 -10.62 3.45 2.70
CA GLY A 63 -9.26 2.97 2.54
C GLY A 63 -8.57 3.63 1.37
N THR A 64 -7.26 3.45 1.31
CA THR A 64 -6.43 3.94 0.22
C THR A 64 -5.27 2.98 0.01
N PHE A 65 -4.75 2.96 -1.20
CA PHE A 65 -3.50 2.29 -1.53
C PHE A 65 -2.86 2.98 -2.72
N SER A 66 -1.61 2.68 -2.96
CA SER A 66 -0.90 3.26 -4.10
C SER A 66 -0.30 2.16 -4.96
N LEU A 67 -0.19 2.45 -6.23
CA LEU A 67 0.34 1.52 -7.23
C LEU A 67 1.09 2.35 -8.26
N LYS A 68 2.35 1.99 -8.52
CA LYS A 68 3.18 2.73 -9.47
C LYS A 68 4.12 1.81 -10.22
N ASP A 69 4.65 2.34 -11.34
CA ASP A 69 5.74 1.68 -12.04
C ASP A 69 6.99 1.74 -11.17
N MET A 70 7.72 0.64 -11.12
CA MET A 70 8.94 0.57 -10.36
C MET A 70 10.13 0.92 -11.24
N ASP A 71 10.88 1.94 -10.83
CA ASP A 71 12.13 2.29 -11.50
C ASP A 71 13.21 1.31 -11.04
N ILE A 72 14.01 0.83 -11.98
CA ILE A 72 15.11 -0.08 -11.69
C ILE A 72 16.10 0.51 -10.67
N ASN A 73 16.17 1.83 -10.58
CA ASN A 73 17.07 2.52 -9.66
C ASN A 73 16.51 2.69 -8.24
N GLU A 74 15.24 2.35 -8.02
CA GLU A 74 14.57 2.58 -6.74
C GLU A 74 14.80 1.49 -5.71
N GLY A 75 15.36 0.35 -6.09
CA GLY A 75 15.55 -0.72 -5.13
C GLY A 75 16.52 -1.77 -5.62
N VAL A 76 17.61 -1.96 -4.88
CA VAL A 76 18.59 -3.00 -5.18
C VAL A 76 18.02 -4.41 -5.03
N HIS A 77 16.89 -4.52 -4.36
CA HIS A 77 16.21 -5.79 -4.11
C HIS A 77 15.17 -6.14 -5.17
N ILE A 78 14.98 -5.29 -6.17
CA ILE A 78 14.04 -5.54 -7.27
C ILE A 78 14.83 -5.92 -8.50
N SER A 79 14.70 -7.17 -8.91
CA SER A 79 15.46 -7.73 -10.01
C SER A 79 14.79 -7.59 -11.37
N ASN A 80 13.50 -7.30 -11.41
CA ASN A 80 12.75 -7.18 -12.65
C ASN A 80 12.40 -5.72 -12.93
N PRO A 81 13.02 -5.10 -13.95
CA PRO A 81 12.76 -3.68 -14.26
C PRO A 81 11.34 -3.41 -14.76
N ASN A 82 10.64 -4.44 -15.22
CA ASN A 82 9.27 -4.31 -15.70
C ASN A 82 8.29 -4.71 -14.59
N SER A 83 8.33 -3.97 -13.48
CA SER A 83 7.57 -4.31 -12.29
C SER A 83 6.65 -3.18 -11.86
N LEU A 84 5.59 -3.57 -11.13
CA LEU A 84 4.72 -2.65 -10.42
C LEU A 84 5.01 -2.75 -8.93
N TYR A 85 4.80 -1.66 -8.22
CA TYR A 85 4.96 -1.60 -6.78
C TYR A 85 3.65 -1.14 -6.15
N PHE A 86 3.12 -2.01 -5.28
CA PHE A 86 1.93 -1.74 -4.48
C PHE A 86 2.41 -1.28 -3.10
N TYR A 87 1.94 -0.13 -2.65
CA TYR A 87 2.44 0.44 -1.40
C TYR A 87 1.38 1.27 -0.70
N ARG A 88 1.64 1.53 0.57
CA ARG A 88 0.87 2.43 1.41
C ARG A 88 -0.61 2.06 1.47
N ILE A 89 -0.89 0.77 1.71
CA ILE A 89 -2.27 0.32 1.92
C ILE A 89 -2.72 0.69 3.34
N ALA A 90 -3.87 1.31 3.44
CA ALA A 90 -4.46 1.72 4.71
C ALA A 90 -5.97 1.59 4.65
N VAL A 91 -6.55 0.97 5.67
CA VAL A 91 -8.00 0.81 5.82
C VAL A 91 -8.36 1.36 7.20
N LEU A 92 -9.40 2.18 7.26
CA LEU A 92 -9.86 2.72 8.55
C LEU A 92 -10.08 1.59 9.55
N PRO A 93 -9.69 1.78 10.82
CA PRO A 93 -9.79 0.71 11.83
C PRO A 93 -11.19 0.08 11.93
N GLU A 94 -12.24 0.89 11.85
CA GLU A 94 -13.62 0.43 11.94
C GLU A 94 -14.07 -0.41 10.74
N TYR A 95 -13.30 -0.41 9.66
CA TYR A 95 -13.58 -1.20 8.45
C TYR A 95 -12.61 -2.36 8.26
N GLN A 96 -11.67 -2.55 9.17
CA GLN A 96 -10.76 -3.70 9.11
C GLN A 96 -11.50 -5.00 9.42
N GLY A 97 -11.00 -6.11 8.90
CA GLY A 97 -11.63 -7.41 9.08
C GLY A 97 -12.84 -7.67 8.18
N LYS A 98 -13.09 -6.79 7.19
CA LYS A 98 -14.22 -6.91 6.25
C LYS A 98 -13.75 -7.23 4.82
N ASN A 99 -12.57 -7.80 4.69
CA ASN A 99 -11.99 -8.20 3.39
C ASN A 99 -11.70 -7.03 2.45
N ILE A 100 -11.58 -5.81 2.96
CA ILE A 100 -11.30 -4.63 2.13
C ILE A 100 -9.86 -4.67 1.62
N GLY A 101 -8.92 -5.06 2.48
CA GLY A 101 -7.51 -5.18 2.10
C GLY A 101 -7.29 -6.19 0.97
N ILE A 102 -7.97 -7.34 1.02
CA ILE A 102 -7.82 -8.34 -0.03
C ILE A 102 -8.41 -7.86 -1.36
N LYS A 103 -9.43 -7.04 -1.33
CA LYS A 103 -9.98 -6.44 -2.56
C LYS A 103 -8.97 -5.51 -3.22
N ALA A 104 -8.24 -4.72 -2.43
CA ALA A 104 -7.18 -3.86 -2.94
C ALA A 104 -6.06 -4.69 -3.58
N ILE A 105 -5.64 -5.74 -2.90
CA ILE A 105 -4.60 -6.66 -3.41
C ILE A 105 -5.07 -7.31 -4.72
N ASN A 106 -6.31 -7.80 -4.78
CA ASN A 106 -6.84 -8.43 -5.98
C ASN A 106 -6.92 -7.45 -7.16
N TYR A 107 -7.25 -6.19 -6.89
CA TYR A 107 -7.24 -5.16 -7.91
C TYR A 107 -5.83 -4.99 -8.50
N ALA A 108 -4.83 -4.86 -7.62
CA ALA A 108 -3.44 -4.71 -8.06
C ALA A 108 -2.93 -5.94 -8.82
N LEU A 109 -3.32 -7.14 -8.39
CA LEU A 109 -2.97 -8.39 -9.07
C LEU A 109 -3.59 -8.44 -10.47
N GLU A 110 -4.83 -8.00 -10.61
CA GLU A 110 -5.47 -7.95 -11.91
C GLU A 110 -4.75 -6.99 -12.85
N VAL A 111 -4.40 -5.80 -12.37
CA VAL A 111 -3.63 -4.83 -13.15
C VAL A 111 -2.29 -5.44 -13.57
N SER A 112 -1.58 -6.10 -12.67
CA SER A 112 -0.28 -6.68 -12.98
C SER A 112 -0.39 -7.81 -14.00
N ARG A 113 -1.43 -8.63 -13.91
CA ARG A 113 -1.68 -9.70 -14.90
C ARG A 113 -1.98 -9.13 -16.27
N ASN A 114 -2.83 -8.13 -16.33
CA ASN A 114 -3.20 -7.49 -17.61
C ASN A 114 -2.00 -6.84 -18.29
N LEU A 115 -1.07 -6.30 -17.51
CA LEU A 115 0.13 -5.68 -18.02
C LEU A 115 1.30 -6.68 -18.15
N LYS A 116 1.12 -7.92 -17.71
CA LYS A 116 2.16 -8.96 -17.70
C LYS A 116 3.41 -8.51 -16.95
N ARG A 117 3.22 -7.96 -15.77
CA ARG A 117 4.28 -7.39 -14.95
C ARG A 117 4.27 -8.03 -13.56
N THR A 118 5.44 -8.14 -12.96
CA THR A 118 5.58 -8.61 -11.58
C THR A 118 5.10 -7.55 -10.61
N LEU A 119 4.36 -7.94 -9.58
CA LEU A 119 3.89 -7.05 -8.54
C LEU A 119 4.74 -7.22 -7.29
N TYR A 120 5.37 -6.14 -6.86
CA TYR A 120 6.13 -6.09 -5.60
C TYR A 120 5.38 -5.31 -4.55
N LEU A 121 5.60 -5.70 -3.31
CA LEU A 121 5.16 -4.91 -2.15
C LEU A 121 6.11 -5.17 -0.98
N ASP A 122 6.04 -4.30 0.00
CA ASP A 122 6.82 -4.47 1.22
C ASP A 122 6.04 -3.96 2.43
N CYS A 123 6.58 -4.25 3.62
CA CYS A 123 6.07 -3.72 4.86
C CYS A 123 7.20 -3.66 5.87
N TRP A 124 6.98 -2.94 6.98
CA TRP A 124 7.93 -2.96 8.09
C TRP A 124 8.13 -4.40 8.56
N ALA A 125 9.39 -4.81 8.72
CA ALA A 125 9.73 -6.21 9.02
C ALA A 125 9.12 -6.70 10.34
N GLY A 126 8.83 -5.79 11.27
CA GLY A 126 8.18 -6.12 12.53
C GLY A 126 6.67 -6.32 12.45
N ASN A 127 6.05 -6.05 11.30
CA ASN A 127 4.60 -6.18 11.15
C ASN A 127 4.22 -7.62 10.78
N ILE A 128 4.20 -8.49 11.77
CA ILE A 128 3.97 -9.93 11.59
C ILE A 128 2.59 -10.20 10.96
N LYS A 129 1.58 -9.45 11.39
CA LYS A 129 0.22 -9.63 10.88
C LYS A 129 0.14 -9.36 9.38
N LEU A 130 0.76 -8.29 8.92
CA LEU A 130 0.75 -7.91 7.52
C LEU A 130 1.58 -8.89 6.68
N LYS A 131 2.71 -9.34 7.20
CA LYS A 131 3.53 -10.36 6.54
C LYS A 131 2.74 -11.65 6.32
N SER A 132 2.01 -12.08 7.34
CA SER A 132 1.14 -13.26 7.24
C SER A 132 0.03 -13.03 6.21
N PHE A 133 -0.57 -11.85 6.20
CA PHE A 133 -1.61 -11.49 5.25
C PHE A 133 -1.12 -11.62 3.80
N TYR A 134 0.06 -11.09 3.50
CA TYR A 134 0.62 -11.17 2.15
C TYR A 134 0.96 -12.60 1.75
N SER A 135 1.52 -13.38 2.66
CA SER A 135 1.83 -14.79 2.40
C SER A 135 0.57 -15.59 2.07
N LYS A 136 -0.50 -15.35 2.83
CA LYS A 136 -1.79 -16.03 2.59
C LYS A 136 -2.43 -15.58 1.27
N ALA A 137 -2.16 -14.37 0.84
CA ALA A 137 -2.65 -13.87 -0.45
C ALA A 137 -1.87 -14.44 -1.64
N GLY A 138 -0.83 -15.23 -1.40
CA GLY A 138 -0.07 -15.90 -2.46
C GLY A 138 1.23 -15.22 -2.84
N PHE A 139 1.64 -14.18 -2.12
CA PHE A 139 2.92 -13.53 -2.39
C PHE A 139 4.08 -14.35 -1.87
N ASN A 140 5.20 -14.31 -2.58
CA ASN A 140 6.44 -14.99 -2.20
C ASN A 140 7.35 -14.00 -1.46
N TYR A 141 7.80 -14.42 -0.29
CA TYR A 141 8.74 -13.62 0.50
C TYR A 141 10.12 -13.59 -0.18
N CYS A 142 10.66 -12.40 -0.35
CA CYS A 142 11.96 -12.20 -1.02
C CYS A 142 13.10 -11.93 -0.05
N GLY A 143 12.81 -11.54 1.18
CA GLY A 143 13.84 -11.26 2.18
C GLY A 143 13.58 -9.94 2.92
N ASP A 144 14.39 -9.71 3.93
CA ASP A 144 14.39 -8.46 4.68
C ASP A 144 15.56 -7.60 4.22
N PHE A 145 15.31 -6.29 4.05
CA PHE A 145 16.31 -5.34 3.57
C PHE A 145 16.34 -4.13 4.48
N LYS A 146 17.54 -3.59 4.67
CA LYS A 146 17.71 -2.42 5.51
C LYS A 146 17.41 -1.15 4.71
N GLU A 147 16.49 -0.36 5.24
CA GLU A 147 16.31 1.02 4.85
C GLU A 147 17.01 1.87 5.92
N GLU A 148 16.93 3.17 5.89
CA GLU A 148 17.64 4.09 6.80
C GLU A 148 17.93 3.51 8.19
N ASP A 149 16.94 3.50 9.09
CA ASP A 149 17.07 3.04 10.47
C ASP A 149 16.08 1.91 10.80
N TYR A 150 15.52 1.29 9.79
CA TYR A 150 14.54 0.20 9.95
C TYR A 150 14.73 -0.85 8.86
N ARG A 151 14.02 -1.96 8.99
CA ARG A 151 14.08 -3.04 8.00
C ARG A 151 12.69 -3.27 7.42
N ILE A 152 12.68 -3.58 6.12
CA ILE A 152 11.44 -3.93 5.41
C ILE A 152 11.50 -5.38 4.95
N SER A 153 10.33 -6.03 4.92
CA SER A 153 10.17 -7.35 4.32
C SER A 153 9.54 -7.17 2.94
N VAL A 154 10.18 -7.74 1.94
CA VAL A 154 9.78 -7.58 0.54
C VAL A 154 9.11 -8.86 0.04
N PHE A 155 8.03 -8.70 -0.71
CA PHE A 155 7.25 -9.79 -1.29
C PHE A 155 7.01 -9.52 -2.78
N LYS A 156 6.84 -10.58 -3.54
CA LYS A 156 6.48 -10.46 -4.97
C LYS A 156 5.45 -11.49 -5.38
N TYR A 157 4.71 -11.15 -6.42
CA TYR A 157 3.76 -12.04 -7.07
C TYR A 157 4.08 -12.06 -8.57
N LEU A 158 4.34 -13.25 -9.09
CA LEU A 158 4.70 -13.44 -10.51
C LEU A 158 3.48 -13.68 -11.39
#